data_a570c60835000ae1efc050698effd18e
#
_entry.id   a570c60835000ae1efc050698effd18e
#
_cell.length_a   1.000
_cell.length_b   1.000
_cell.length_c   1.000
_cell.angle_alpha   90.00
_cell.angle_beta   90.00
_cell.angle_gamma   90.00
#
_symmetry.space_group_name_H-M   'P 1'
#
loop_
_entity.id
_entity.type
_entity.pdbx_description
1 polymer ?
#
loop_
_entity_poly.entity_id
_entity_poly.type
_entity_poly.pdbx_seq_one_letter_code
_entity_poly.pdbx_strand_id
1 'polypeptide(L)'
;FFGGVNYDITPITSTVTVTNGLNTTSGSTRIVVSTTNTLETGDFVEFTSMAATVGGNIFLTSGSDFAVSSIDSGSFAIETSTTAAATSASTGTVTANFLLPTGTTDAVAGLGWNAGYYGQSTYGTPRSASDITISPRQWKLDTWGEDFVANDRGGRVYHWETSAGQEQRAVLISADLSVSITIL
;
A
#
# COMPACT_ATOMS: atom_id res chain seq x y z
N PHE A 1 -17.34 10.75 0.68
CA PHE A 1 -18.33 11.05 -0.38
C PHE A 1 -18.68 12.54 -0.28
N PHE A 2 -18.12 13.35 -1.18
CA PHE A 2 -18.36 14.77 -1.21
C PHE A 2 -18.85 15.19 -2.60
N GLY A 3 -19.91 16.00 -2.66
CA GLY A 3 -20.46 16.46 -3.95
C GLY A 3 -20.92 15.37 -4.92
N GLY A 4 -21.19 14.16 -4.44
CA GLY A 4 -21.57 13.01 -5.27
C GLY A 4 -20.40 12.21 -5.83
N VAL A 5 -19.15 12.54 -5.48
CA VAL A 5 -17.94 11.85 -5.93
C VAL A 5 -17.25 11.15 -4.76
N ASN A 6 -16.68 9.98 -5.00
CA ASN A 6 -15.84 9.28 -4.05
C ASN A 6 -14.39 9.73 -4.23
N TYR A 7 -13.74 10.07 -3.14
CA TYR A 7 -12.32 10.42 -3.11
C TYR A 7 -11.57 9.41 -2.26
N ASP A 8 -10.41 9.00 -2.72
CA ASP A 8 -9.51 8.15 -1.93
C ASP A 8 -8.63 9.04 -1.04
N ILE A 9 -8.88 8.97 0.27
CA ILE A 9 -8.16 9.71 1.30
C ILE A 9 -7.16 8.84 2.06
N THR A 10 -6.88 7.63 1.58
CA THR A 10 -5.92 6.70 2.23
C THR A 10 -4.59 7.39 2.50
N PRO A 11 -4.12 7.41 3.75
CA PRO A 11 -2.92 8.15 4.12
C PRO A 11 -1.65 7.56 3.48
N ILE A 12 -0.69 8.43 3.18
CA ILE A 12 0.67 8.05 2.80
C ILE A 12 1.47 7.80 4.08
N THR A 13 2.06 6.62 4.21
CA THR A 13 2.90 6.25 5.37
C THR A 13 4.34 6.67 5.20
N SER A 14 4.86 6.58 3.98
CA SER A 14 6.21 7.01 3.62
C SER A 14 6.31 7.30 2.13
N THR A 15 7.29 8.08 1.77
CA THR A 15 7.59 8.47 0.39
C THR A 15 9.04 8.15 0.08
N VAL A 16 9.29 7.47 -1.02
CA VAL A 16 10.62 7.08 -1.45
C VAL A 16 10.86 7.55 -2.89
N THR A 17 12.05 8.11 -3.13
CA THR A 17 12.49 8.45 -4.47
C THR A 17 13.21 7.26 -5.09
N VAL A 18 12.67 6.75 -6.20
CA VAL A 18 13.24 5.64 -6.96
C VAL A 18 13.96 6.21 -8.18
N THR A 19 15.27 6.01 -8.26
CA THR A 19 16.08 6.45 -9.39
C THR A 19 16.56 5.27 -10.22
N ASN A 20 16.19 5.24 -11.50
CA ASN A 20 16.51 4.17 -12.46
C ASN A 20 16.12 2.76 -11.98
N GLY A 21 15.09 2.68 -11.10
CA GLY A 21 14.76 1.48 -10.36
C GLY A 21 13.51 0.73 -10.84
N LEU A 22 12.87 1.15 -11.93
CA LEU A 22 11.72 0.44 -12.49
C LEU A 22 12.20 -0.52 -13.57
N ASN A 23 12.17 -1.81 -13.27
CA ASN A 23 12.70 -2.86 -14.15
C ASN A 23 11.55 -3.63 -14.80
N THR A 24 11.61 -3.78 -16.11
CA THR A 24 10.64 -4.52 -16.91
C THR A 24 11.27 -5.70 -17.63
N THR A 25 10.45 -6.70 -17.95
CA THR A 25 10.79 -7.82 -18.85
C THR A 25 9.85 -7.78 -20.04
N SER A 26 10.39 -7.83 -21.25
CA SER A 26 9.61 -7.85 -22.49
C SER A 26 8.54 -8.94 -22.46
N GLY A 27 7.33 -8.62 -22.80
CA GLY A 27 6.18 -9.53 -22.77
C GLY A 27 5.55 -9.72 -21.39
N SER A 28 6.02 -9.04 -20.34
CA SER A 28 5.47 -9.11 -18.98
C SER A 28 4.68 -7.84 -18.64
N THR A 29 3.61 -8.01 -17.86
CA THR A 29 2.86 -6.91 -17.22
C THR A 29 3.49 -6.46 -15.91
N ARG A 30 4.44 -7.25 -15.41
CA ARG A 30 5.09 -7.05 -14.11
C ARG A 30 6.24 -6.05 -14.21
N ILE A 31 6.25 -5.09 -13.28
CA ILE A 31 7.37 -4.16 -13.07
C ILE A 31 7.98 -4.46 -11.70
N VAL A 32 9.28 -4.67 -11.66
CA VAL A 32 10.05 -4.80 -10.42
C VAL A 32 10.63 -3.45 -10.05
N VAL A 33 10.28 -2.95 -8.87
CA VAL A 33 10.74 -1.67 -8.33
C VAL A 33 11.86 -1.94 -7.35
N SER A 34 13.07 -1.48 -7.70
CA SER A 34 14.27 -1.64 -6.86
C SER A 34 14.39 -0.45 -5.92
N THR A 35 13.98 -0.65 -4.68
CA THR A 35 14.10 0.34 -3.59
C THR A 35 13.91 -0.34 -2.24
N THR A 36 14.55 0.20 -1.21
CA THR A 36 14.32 -0.25 0.17
C THR A 36 12.86 0.02 0.56
N ASN A 37 12.22 -0.96 1.13
CA ASN A 37 10.82 -0.87 1.49
C ASN A 37 10.49 -1.67 2.77
N THR A 38 9.33 -1.41 3.34
CA THR A 38 8.73 -2.11 4.48
C THR A 38 7.32 -2.61 4.14
N LEU A 39 7.07 -2.82 2.85
CA LEU A 39 5.78 -3.25 2.33
C LEU A 39 5.54 -4.74 2.58
N GLU A 40 4.28 -5.10 2.62
CA GLU A 40 3.82 -6.49 2.64
C GLU A 40 3.00 -6.79 1.39
N THR A 41 2.86 -8.05 1.04
CA THR A 41 2.04 -8.45 -0.12
C THR A 41 0.59 -8.02 0.11
N GLY A 42 0.05 -7.26 -0.84
CA GLY A 42 -1.29 -6.70 -0.77
C GLY A 42 -1.33 -5.24 -0.32
N ASP A 43 -0.20 -4.66 0.10
CA ASP A 43 -0.10 -3.22 0.27
C ASP A 43 -0.23 -2.50 -1.06
N PHE A 44 -0.46 -1.20 -1.00
CA PHE A 44 -0.61 -0.37 -2.18
C PHE A 44 0.49 0.70 -2.26
N VAL A 45 0.90 0.98 -3.48
CA VAL A 45 1.83 2.06 -3.80
C VAL A 45 1.26 2.95 -4.90
N GLU A 46 1.39 4.25 -4.72
CA GLU A 46 1.08 5.26 -5.72
C GLU A 46 2.36 5.85 -6.27
N PHE A 47 2.43 6.06 -7.57
CA PHE A 47 3.55 6.75 -8.18
C PHE A 47 3.16 8.16 -8.57
N THR A 48 4.04 9.12 -8.22
CA THR A 48 3.89 10.52 -8.59
C THR A 48 5.16 11.02 -9.28
N SER A 49 5.05 12.15 -9.97
CA SER A 49 6.18 12.78 -10.67
C SER A 49 6.83 11.89 -11.73
N MET A 50 6.05 11.07 -12.43
CA MET A 50 6.57 10.28 -13.53
C MET A 50 6.64 11.09 -14.81
N ALA A 51 7.87 11.25 -15.29
CA ALA A 51 8.14 11.84 -16.60
C ALA A 51 8.61 10.82 -17.64
N ALA A 52 8.61 9.52 -17.33
CA ALA A 52 9.25 8.49 -18.15
C ALA A 52 8.31 7.35 -18.56
N THR A 53 8.50 6.86 -19.77
CA THR A 53 7.93 5.61 -20.23
C THR A 53 8.78 4.46 -19.71
N VAL A 54 8.15 3.45 -19.11
CA VAL A 54 8.81 2.26 -18.58
C VAL A 54 8.61 1.11 -19.56
N GLY A 55 9.65 0.32 -19.81
CA GLY A 55 9.58 -0.82 -20.74
C GLY A 55 9.22 -0.45 -22.18
N GLY A 56 9.47 0.79 -22.59
CA GLY A 56 9.23 1.29 -23.93
C GLY A 56 7.78 1.72 -24.25
N ASN A 57 6.79 1.30 -23.48
CA ASN A 57 5.38 1.56 -23.76
C ASN A 57 4.46 1.65 -22.54
N ILE A 58 4.96 1.43 -21.34
CA ILE A 58 4.14 1.49 -20.13
C ILE A 58 4.18 2.89 -19.57
N PHE A 59 3.00 3.49 -19.41
CA PHE A 59 2.81 4.73 -18.68
C PHE A 59 2.19 4.39 -17.31
N LEU A 60 2.91 4.72 -16.22
CA LEU A 60 2.31 4.72 -14.91
C LEU A 60 1.60 6.06 -14.73
N THR A 61 0.29 6.02 -14.63
CA THR A 61 -0.50 7.24 -14.41
C THR A 61 -0.26 7.74 -13.00
N SER A 62 0.10 9.00 -12.85
CA SER A 62 0.22 9.64 -11.53
C SER A 62 -1.14 9.58 -10.82
N GLY A 63 -1.13 9.22 -9.53
CA GLY A 63 -2.34 9.09 -8.73
C GLY A 63 -3.08 7.75 -8.88
N SER A 64 -2.52 6.79 -9.61
CA SER A 64 -3.06 5.42 -9.64
C SER A 64 -2.38 4.56 -8.59
N ASP A 65 -3.19 3.78 -7.88
CA ASP A 65 -2.73 2.85 -6.85
C ASP A 65 -2.45 1.47 -7.46
N PHE A 66 -1.30 0.90 -7.11
CA PHE A 66 -0.88 -0.42 -7.56
C PHE A 66 -0.75 -1.36 -6.36
N ALA A 67 -1.37 -2.53 -6.43
CA ALA A 67 -1.17 -3.58 -5.44
C ALA A 67 0.24 -4.16 -5.56
N VAL A 68 0.87 -4.37 -4.43
CA VAL A 68 2.25 -4.83 -4.33
C VAL A 68 2.30 -6.34 -4.18
N SER A 69 3.22 -6.97 -4.88
CA SER A 69 3.47 -8.41 -4.84
C SER A 69 4.97 -8.72 -4.84
N SER A 70 5.33 -9.94 -4.43
CA SER A 70 6.72 -10.45 -4.47
C SER A 70 7.73 -9.48 -3.88
N ILE A 71 7.70 -9.34 -2.57
CA ILE A 71 8.46 -8.34 -1.84
C ILE A 71 9.70 -8.98 -1.22
N ASP A 72 10.82 -8.26 -1.30
CA ASP A 72 11.98 -8.41 -0.44
C ASP A 72 12.40 -7.04 0.10
N SER A 73 13.39 -6.99 0.98
CA SER A 73 13.83 -5.73 1.62
C SER A 73 14.39 -4.68 0.64
N GLY A 74 14.74 -5.08 -0.56
CA GLY A 74 15.36 -4.22 -1.58
C GLY A 74 14.52 -4.07 -2.84
N SER A 75 13.38 -4.75 -2.96
CA SER A 75 12.52 -4.65 -4.13
C SER A 75 11.08 -5.09 -3.85
N PHE A 76 10.17 -4.62 -4.69
CA PHE A 76 8.80 -5.12 -4.76
C PHE A 76 8.33 -5.13 -6.22
N ALA A 77 7.22 -5.78 -6.48
CA ALA A 77 6.65 -5.84 -7.81
C ALA A 77 5.22 -5.31 -7.84
N ILE A 78 4.88 -4.66 -8.94
CA ILE A 78 3.52 -4.23 -9.28
C ILE A 78 3.11 -4.84 -10.62
N GLU A 79 1.81 -4.97 -10.83
CA GLU A 79 1.24 -5.41 -12.10
C GLU A 79 0.56 -4.24 -12.82
N THR A 80 0.78 -4.14 -14.11
CA THR A 80 0.14 -3.15 -14.98
C THR A 80 -0.81 -3.82 -15.97
N SER A 81 -1.72 -3.07 -16.53
CA SER A 81 -2.62 -3.59 -17.58
C SER A 81 -1.93 -3.76 -18.94
N THR A 82 -0.75 -3.19 -19.11
CA THR A 82 -0.02 -3.17 -20.38
C THR A 82 1.26 -3.99 -20.29
N THR A 83 1.50 -4.83 -21.30
CA THR A 83 2.72 -5.64 -21.42
C THR A 83 3.90 -4.79 -21.86
N ALA A 84 5.05 -4.94 -21.21
CA ALA A 84 6.26 -4.23 -21.59
C ALA A 84 6.75 -4.64 -22.99
N ALA A 85 7.05 -3.69 -23.83
CA ALA A 85 7.61 -3.92 -25.17
C ALA A 85 9.10 -4.27 -25.12
N ALA A 86 9.80 -3.91 -24.05
CA ALA A 86 11.23 -4.12 -23.89
C ALA A 86 11.62 -4.56 -22.49
N THR A 87 12.70 -5.34 -22.40
CA THR A 87 13.41 -5.59 -21.14
C THR A 87 14.34 -4.42 -20.88
N SER A 88 14.06 -3.63 -19.84
CA SER A 88 14.85 -2.45 -19.53
C SER A 88 14.69 -2.01 -18.07
N ALA A 89 15.71 -1.29 -17.58
CA ALA A 89 15.53 -0.42 -16.42
C ALA A 89 15.04 0.94 -16.89
N SER A 90 14.19 1.60 -16.07
CA SER A 90 13.81 2.99 -16.35
C SER A 90 15.01 3.91 -16.23
N THR A 91 14.99 4.99 -17.00
CA THR A 91 15.89 6.13 -16.80
C THR A 91 15.11 7.26 -16.15
N GLY A 92 15.70 7.90 -15.14
CA GLY A 92 15.08 9.01 -14.43
C GLY A 92 14.59 8.64 -13.03
N THR A 93 13.85 9.56 -12.45
CA THR A 93 13.42 9.50 -11.07
C THR A 93 11.91 9.50 -10.98
N VAL A 94 11.37 8.67 -10.11
CA VAL A 94 9.96 8.59 -9.78
C VAL A 94 9.79 8.62 -8.26
N THR A 95 8.72 9.22 -7.80
CA THR A 95 8.34 9.20 -6.39
C THR A 95 7.33 8.08 -6.15
N ALA A 96 7.66 7.16 -5.25
CA ALA A 96 6.77 6.11 -4.80
C ALA A 96 6.23 6.46 -3.40
N ASN A 97 4.93 6.62 -3.28
CA ASN A 97 4.21 6.85 -2.05
C ASN A 97 3.65 5.52 -1.56
N PHE A 98 4.08 5.06 -0.40
CA PHE A 98 3.56 3.85 0.23
C PHE A 98 2.29 4.22 0.99
N LEU A 99 1.18 3.60 0.61
CA LEU A 99 -0.10 3.86 1.22
C LEU A 99 -0.26 3.07 2.51
N LEU A 100 -1.05 3.60 3.42
CA LEU A 100 -1.38 2.89 4.65
C LEU A 100 -2.23 1.65 4.29
N PRO A 101 -1.81 0.43 4.68
CA PRO A 101 -2.57 -0.76 4.37
C PRO A 101 -3.99 -0.68 4.95
N THR A 102 -4.99 -0.91 4.12
CA THR A 102 -6.41 -0.88 4.54
C THR A 102 -6.80 -2.08 5.40
N GLY A 103 -5.91 -3.06 5.51
CA GLY A 103 -6.12 -4.33 6.18
C GLY A 103 -6.29 -5.49 5.19
N THR A 104 -6.33 -6.71 5.69
CA THR A 104 -6.53 -7.89 4.85
C THR A 104 -7.99 -8.02 4.45
N THR A 105 -8.25 -8.36 3.18
CA THR A 105 -9.58 -8.68 2.65
C THR A 105 -10.17 -9.94 3.27
N ASP A 106 -9.29 -10.87 3.65
CA ASP A 106 -9.65 -12.15 4.24
C ASP A 106 -9.00 -12.31 5.62
N ALA A 107 -9.80 -12.42 6.66
CA ALA A 107 -9.33 -12.81 7.99
C ALA A 107 -9.19 -14.33 8.05
N VAL A 108 -7.97 -14.84 8.06
CA VAL A 108 -7.74 -16.26 8.32
C VAL A 108 -7.94 -16.50 9.82
N ALA A 109 -9.00 -17.20 10.16
CA ALA A 109 -9.30 -17.59 11.55
C ALA A 109 -8.17 -18.45 12.13
N GLY A 110 -7.58 -17.96 13.17
CA GLY A 110 -6.61 -18.48 14.12
C GLY A 110 -6.01 -19.88 13.97
N LEU A 111 -5.46 -20.37 15.09
CA LEU A 111 -4.98 -21.75 15.26
C LEU A 111 -6.14 -22.66 15.65
N GLY A 112 -6.35 -23.75 14.95
CA GLY A 112 -7.36 -24.74 15.35
C GLY A 112 -7.91 -25.57 14.18
N TRP A 113 -8.92 -26.36 14.48
CA TRP A 113 -9.66 -27.12 13.47
C TRP A 113 -10.31 -26.18 12.46
N ASN A 114 -10.11 -26.45 11.17
CA ASN A 114 -10.61 -25.62 10.08
C ASN A 114 -9.88 -24.26 9.91
N ALA A 115 -8.71 -24.09 10.51
CA ALA A 115 -7.88 -22.91 10.32
C ALA A 115 -6.87 -23.16 9.18
N GLY A 116 -7.20 -22.75 7.96
CA GLY A 116 -6.36 -22.90 6.77
C GLY A 116 -6.82 -24.00 5.81
N TYR A 117 -6.04 -24.19 4.74
CA TYR A 117 -6.34 -25.17 3.71
C TYR A 117 -5.98 -26.59 4.17
N TYR A 118 -6.78 -27.58 3.73
CA TYR A 118 -6.49 -28.99 3.95
C TYR A 118 -5.14 -29.36 3.30
N GLY A 119 -4.27 -30.03 4.06
CA GLY A 119 -2.95 -30.44 3.55
C GLY A 119 -1.84 -29.41 3.65
N GLN A 120 -2.03 -28.30 4.35
CA GLN A 120 -1.05 -27.21 4.51
C GLN A 120 0.19 -27.59 5.35
N SER A 121 0.10 -28.68 6.15
CA SER A 121 1.17 -29.14 7.02
C SER A 121 1.07 -30.65 7.25
N THR A 122 2.14 -31.24 7.79
CA THR A 122 2.14 -32.66 8.19
C THR A 122 1.12 -32.88 9.29
N TYR A 123 0.43 -34.03 9.28
CA TYR A 123 -0.55 -34.39 10.31
C TYR A 123 0.06 -34.24 11.72
N GLY A 124 -0.62 -33.53 12.58
CA GLY A 124 -0.14 -33.27 13.95
C GLY A 124 0.78 -32.05 14.11
N THR A 125 1.14 -31.37 13.03
CA THR A 125 1.98 -30.15 13.09
C THR A 125 1.06 -28.91 13.03
N PRO A 126 1.02 -28.06 14.08
CA PRO A 126 0.23 -26.85 14.05
C PRO A 126 0.82 -25.85 13.03
N ARG A 127 -0.04 -25.03 12.45
CA ARG A 127 0.37 -23.91 11.62
C ARG A 127 1.26 -22.94 12.41
N SER A 128 2.26 -22.34 11.74
CA SER A 128 3.09 -21.31 12.36
C SER A 128 2.24 -20.10 12.76
N ALA A 129 2.42 -19.62 13.99
CA ALA A 129 1.72 -18.43 14.47
C ALA A 129 2.15 -17.15 13.73
N SER A 130 3.33 -17.14 13.10
CA SER A 130 3.84 -16.03 12.27
C SER A 130 3.06 -15.84 10.97
N ASP A 131 2.35 -16.89 10.51
CA ASP A 131 1.59 -16.84 9.25
C ASP A 131 0.13 -16.40 9.46
N ILE A 132 -0.21 -16.00 10.68
CA ILE A 132 -1.58 -15.64 11.06
C ILE A 132 -1.68 -14.15 11.26
N THR A 133 -2.17 -13.43 10.28
CA THR A 133 -2.58 -12.04 10.44
C THR A 133 -4.00 -11.99 10.99
N ILE A 134 -4.13 -11.82 12.31
CA ILE A 134 -5.42 -11.95 13.02
C ILE A 134 -6.17 -10.60 13.13
N SER A 135 -5.53 -9.49 12.80
CA SER A 135 -6.13 -8.18 13.05
C SER A 135 -6.77 -7.57 11.80
N PRO A 136 -8.10 -7.62 11.68
CA PRO A 136 -8.76 -6.69 10.77
C PRO A 136 -8.45 -5.28 11.27
N ARG A 137 -7.97 -4.43 10.39
CA ARG A 137 -7.74 -3.03 10.72
C ARG A 137 -9.09 -2.37 10.99
N GLN A 138 -9.28 -1.87 12.20
CA GLN A 138 -10.51 -1.18 12.60
C GLN A 138 -10.26 0.31 12.60
N TRP A 139 -11.00 1.03 11.79
CA TRP A 139 -10.95 2.47 11.71
C TRP A 139 -12.01 3.11 12.60
N LYS A 140 -11.62 4.15 13.33
CA LYS A 140 -12.53 5.11 13.93
C LYS A 140 -12.45 6.39 13.13
N LEU A 141 -13.59 6.85 12.69
CA LEU A 141 -13.75 8.03 11.83
C LEU A 141 -14.62 9.04 12.55
N ASP A 142 -14.20 10.29 12.53
CA ASP A 142 -14.99 11.40 13.11
C ASP A 142 -14.75 12.68 12.31
N THR A 143 -15.64 13.64 12.48
CA THR A 143 -15.53 14.95 11.85
C THR A 143 -14.99 15.98 12.83
N TRP A 144 -14.13 16.86 12.35
CA TRP A 144 -13.64 18.01 13.09
C TRP A 144 -13.97 19.27 12.31
N GLY A 145 -15.15 19.82 12.55
CA GLY A 145 -15.71 20.89 11.72
C GLY A 145 -16.08 20.37 10.34
N GLU A 146 -15.47 20.93 9.30
CA GLU A 146 -15.60 20.47 7.91
C GLU A 146 -14.58 19.40 7.52
N ASP A 147 -13.59 19.17 8.38
CA ASP A 147 -12.51 18.22 8.15
C ASP A 147 -12.84 16.84 8.69
N PHE A 148 -12.00 15.87 8.33
CA PHE A 148 -12.17 14.48 8.70
C PHE A 148 -10.95 13.94 9.46
N VAL A 149 -11.20 13.27 10.57
CA VAL A 149 -10.15 12.64 11.38
C VAL A 149 -10.35 11.13 11.36
N ALA A 150 -9.28 10.41 11.08
CA ALA A 150 -9.25 8.97 11.01
C ALA A 150 -8.18 8.40 11.95
N ASN A 151 -8.54 7.38 12.73
CA ASN A 151 -7.60 6.65 13.58
C ASN A 151 -7.78 5.16 13.36
N ASP A 152 -6.70 4.44 13.06
CA ASP A 152 -6.73 3.00 13.11
C ASP A 152 -6.50 2.53 14.55
N ARG A 153 -7.13 1.45 14.95
CA ARG A 153 -7.06 0.92 16.30
C ARG A 153 -5.63 0.50 16.66
N GLY A 154 -5.03 1.22 17.60
CA GLY A 154 -3.64 1.02 18.01
C GLY A 154 -2.61 1.71 17.10
N GLY A 155 -3.06 2.45 16.10
CA GLY A 155 -2.23 3.17 15.16
C GLY A 155 -2.23 4.70 15.37
N ARG A 156 -1.88 5.39 14.32
CA ARG A 156 -1.72 6.85 14.30
C ARG A 156 -3.02 7.55 13.97
N VAL A 157 -3.09 8.86 14.23
CA VAL A 157 -4.23 9.71 13.89
C VAL A 157 -3.92 10.50 12.63
N TYR A 158 -4.81 10.44 11.67
CA TYR A 158 -4.70 11.11 10.38
C TYR A 158 -5.79 12.16 10.25
N HIS A 159 -5.48 13.24 9.56
CA HIS A 159 -6.37 14.36 9.30
C HIS A 159 -6.48 14.59 7.80
N TRP A 160 -7.69 14.68 7.32
CA TRP A 160 -7.99 15.09 5.96
C TRP A 160 -8.62 16.47 6.01
N GLU A 161 -7.95 17.44 5.40
CA GLU A 161 -8.34 18.85 5.42
C GLU A 161 -9.07 19.21 4.13
N THR A 162 -10.33 19.62 4.27
CA THR A 162 -11.19 19.99 3.16
C THR A 162 -10.61 21.18 2.36
N SER A 163 -9.95 22.12 3.04
CA SER A 163 -9.36 23.32 2.43
C SER A 163 -8.15 23.02 1.54
N ALA A 164 -7.45 21.88 1.77
CA ALA A 164 -6.31 21.45 0.98
C ALA A 164 -6.69 20.90 -0.42
N GLY A 165 -7.98 20.64 -0.62
CA GLY A 165 -8.52 20.07 -1.84
C GLY A 165 -9.00 18.63 -1.67
N GLN A 166 -10.06 18.29 -2.40
CA GLN A 166 -10.76 17.01 -2.25
C GLN A 166 -9.94 15.81 -2.72
N GLU A 167 -8.97 16.03 -3.61
CA GLU A 167 -8.09 14.99 -4.15
C GLU A 167 -6.85 14.74 -3.29
N GLN A 168 -6.71 15.49 -2.19
CA GLN A 168 -5.58 15.31 -1.29
C GLN A 168 -5.81 14.12 -0.35
N ARG A 169 -4.75 13.38 -0.07
CA ARG A 169 -4.78 12.26 0.88
C ARG A 169 -4.68 12.79 2.31
N ALA A 170 -5.23 12.02 3.25
CA ALA A 170 -5.10 12.35 4.67
C ALA A 170 -3.64 12.33 5.10
N VAL A 171 -3.28 13.26 5.97
CA VAL A 171 -1.92 13.41 6.50
C VAL A 171 -1.87 13.06 7.99
N LEU A 172 -0.73 12.62 8.46
CA LEU A 172 -0.51 12.38 9.88
C LEU A 172 -0.61 13.70 10.65
N ILE A 173 -1.46 13.76 11.69
CA ILE A 173 -1.66 14.99 12.50
C ILE A 173 -0.37 15.43 13.19
N SER A 174 0.51 14.50 13.56
CA SER A 174 1.80 14.84 14.14
C SER A 174 2.84 13.76 13.87
N ALA A 175 3.95 14.16 13.28
CA ALA A 175 5.15 13.35 13.21
C ALA A 175 5.84 13.22 14.60
N ASP A 176 5.52 14.14 15.53
CA ASP A 176 6.16 14.26 16.83
C ASP A 176 5.37 13.62 17.99
N LEU A 177 4.12 13.23 17.77
CA LEU A 177 3.38 12.49 18.78
C LEU A 177 3.68 10.99 18.63
N SER A 178 4.80 10.57 19.18
CA SER A 178 5.07 9.16 19.54
C SER A 178 4.16 8.70 20.70
N VAL A 179 2.94 9.23 20.76
CA VAL A 179 1.92 8.82 21.73
C VAL A 179 1.04 7.79 21.07
N SER A 180 1.26 6.54 21.41
CA SER A 180 0.29 5.48 21.19
C SER A 180 -0.95 5.82 22.03
N ILE A 181 -1.95 6.45 21.43
CA ILE A 181 -3.24 6.66 22.10
C ILE A 181 -3.98 5.34 22.02
N THR A 182 -3.86 4.54 23.06
CA THR A 182 -4.74 3.39 23.27
C THR A 182 -6.06 3.93 23.82
N ILE A 183 -7.02 4.17 22.95
CA ILE A 183 -8.39 4.43 23.39
C ILE A 183 -9.00 3.07 23.72
N LEU A 184 -9.28 2.86 25.00
CA LEU A 184 -9.98 1.68 25.53
C LEU A 184 -11.43 1.61 25.06
#